data_eba75181a9d4e6b261af00f1cd6db9e3
#
_entry.id   eba75181a9d4e6b261af00f1cd6db9e3
#
_cell.length_a   1.000
_cell.length_b   1.000
_cell.length_c   1.000
_cell.angle_alpha   90.00
_cell.angle_beta   90.00
_cell.angle_gamma   90.00
#
_symmetry.space_group_name_H-M   'P 1'
#
loop_
_entity.id
_entity.type
_entity.pdbx_description
1 polymer ?
#
loop_
_entity_poly.entity_id
_entity_poly.type
_entity_poly.pdbx_seq_one_letter_code
_entity_poly.pdbx_strand_id
1 'polypeptide(L)'
;MSYDKINVWQDHQVLFNCSKSEFIFGNGEETYKTMSNIEDLKGNEVGTFIFTNLRLIWYNNKDPKINQSIGYDCIENLEKRTSDSMMTGQSNILSINCKVDKSRYELEYRHLSDTKNDPYINLKNILKLYEEGRIYREMKQNTLDILDKDNKNLILLKNEKMMETYKNISININNEGDAINKKVGNTGTLYLTNIRIIWINDKKDNYNLTLPYIQISSVRGENHPSYGISIKIKLTRLYNNFIILFYSSNNTMDEQFCEDFRKQIEKFLKNPIVGISLLKKGDGVQDKLKEKIKKIADVVYGQEEISDKNEDEKAGMVYLINEGRNKQNSINDIEFSKELGIACQKLPDNVTINDLWKIVK
;
A
#
# COMPACT_ATOMS: atom_id res chain seq x y z
N MET A 1 9.19 22.17 10.60
CA MET A 1 8.51 21.04 11.25
C MET A 1 8.50 19.90 10.25
N SER A 2 9.20 18.79 10.56
CA SER A 2 9.21 17.59 9.73
C SER A 2 7.80 17.00 9.77
N TYR A 3 7.15 16.92 8.62
CA TYR A 3 5.88 16.23 8.50
C TYR A 3 6.19 14.73 8.59
N ASP A 4 5.67 14.07 9.62
CA ASP A 4 5.71 12.63 9.71
C ASP A 4 5.16 12.06 8.41
N LYS A 5 5.99 11.32 7.66
CA LYS A 5 5.55 10.59 6.48
C LYS A 5 4.42 9.67 6.95
N ILE A 6 3.20 9.94 6.48
CA ILE A 6 2.07 9.04 6.70
C ILE A 6 2.50 7.71 6.10
N ASN A 7 2.51 6.65 6.92
CA ASN A 7 2.90 5.32 6.47
C ASN A 7 2.12 4.95 5.21
N VAL A 8 2.86 4.82 4.11
CA VAL A 8 2.28 4.48 2.81
C VAL A 8 1.66 3.08 2.92
N TRP A 9 0.44 2.96 2.47
CA TRP A 9 -0.27 1.69 2.39
C TRP A 9 0.45 0.75 1.43
N GLN A 10 0.64 -0.51 1.85
CA GLN A 10 1.41 -1.50 1.09
C GLN A 10 0.53 -2.51 0.35
N ASP A 11 -0.72 -2.18 0.10
CA ASP A 11 -1.66 -3.06 -0.63
C ASP A 11 -1.37 -3.13 -2.14
N HIS A 12 -0.59 -2.19 -2.68
CA HIS A 12 -0.22 -2.08 -4.10
C HIS A 12 1.28 -2.25 -4.36
N GLN A 13 1.99 -2.94 -3.46
CA GLN A 13 3.44 -3.19 -3.57
C GLN A 13 3.75 -4.66 -3.36
N VAL A 14 4.80 -5.13 -4.03
CA VAL A 14 5.46 -6.40 -3.73
C VAL A 14 6.88 -6.08 -3.28
N LEU A 15 7.20 -6.39 -2.03
CA LEU A 15 8.46 -6.08 -1.39
C LEU A 15 9.15 -7.36 -0.92
N PHE A 16 10.47 -7.38 -1.04
CA PHE A 16 11.32 -8.46 -0.57
C PHE A 16 12.32 -7.91 0.44
N ASN A 17 12.59 -8.67 1.51
CA ASN A 17 13.50 -8.27 2.58
C ASN A 17 13.16 -6.86 3.11
N CYS A 18 11.89 -6.68 3.43
CA CYS A 18 11.34 -5.41 3.92
C CYS A 18 12.19 -4.82 5.04
N SER A 19 12.32 -3.51 5.06
CA SER A 19 12.86 -2.78 6.21
C SER A 19 11.93 -2.92 7.43
N LYS A 20 12.42 -2.51 8.60
CA LYS A 20 11.62 -2.53 9.83
C LYS A 20 10.29 -1.80 9.68
N SER A 21 10.30 -0.61 9.08
CA SER A 21 9.11 0.22 8.86
C SER A 21 8.11 -0.39 7.89
N GLU A 22 8.58 -1.15 6.91
CA GLU A 22 7.74 -1.84 5.93
C GLU A 22 7.18 -3.17 6.47
N PHE A 23 7.90 -3.83 7.38
CA PHE A 23 7.47 -5.08 8.00
C PHE A 23 6.39 -4.86 9.06
N ILE A 24 6.48 -3.77 9.83
CA ILE A 24 5.50 -3.40 10.86
C ILE A 24 4.16 -3.07 10.20
N PHE A 25 3.07 -3.42 10.87
CA PHE A 25 1.72 -3.11 10.40
C PHE A 25 1.46 -1.62 10.35
N GLY A 26 0.90 -1.19 9.22
CA GLY A 26 0.40 0.16 9.04
C GLY A 26 -0.83 0.46 9.91
N ASN A 27 -1.21 1.73 9.96
CA ASN A 27 -2.42 2.16 10.67
C ASN A 27 -3.66 1.50 10.05
N GLY A 28 -4.51 0.90 10.88
CA GLY A 28 -5.71 0.17 10.41
C GLY A 28 -5.43 -1.19 9.79
N GLU A 29 -4.16 -1.63 9.72
CA GLU A 29 -3.82 -2.98 9.30
C GLU A 29 -4.10 -3.98 10.43
N GLU A 30 -4.84 -5.04 10.11
CA GLU A 30 -5.29 -6.08 11.03
C GLU A 30 -4.95 -7.46 10.50
N THR A 31 -4.60 -8.38 11.40
CA THR A 31 -4.31 -9.76 11.04
C THR A 31 -5.57 -10.59 10.97
N TYR A 32 -5.75 -11.27 9.85
CA TYR A 32 -6.79 -12.27 9.66
C TYR A 32 -6.38 -13.63 10.24
N LYS A 33 -5.20 -14.11 9.86
CA LYS A 33 -4.70 -15.43 10.21
C LYS A 33 -3.18 -15.49 10.12
N THR A 34 -2.58 -16.41 10.86
CA THR A 34 -1.18 -16.82 10.69
C THR A 34 -1.11 -18.31 10.37
N MET A 35 -0.17 -18.70 9.50
CA MET A 35 0.06 -20.10 9.14
C MET A 35 1.56 -20.37 9.12
N SER A 36 1.99 -21.27 9.98
CA SER A 36 3.42 -21.71 10.04
C SER A 36 3.67 -22.87 9.08
N ASN A 37 4.95 -23.24 8.92
CA ASN A 37 5.40 -24.33 8.05
C ASN A 37 5.07 -24.12 6.57
N ILE A 38 5.18 -22.88 6.12
CA ILE A 38 5.06 -22.51 4.71
C ILE A 38 6.45 -22.45 4.09
N GLU A 39 6.70 -23.32 3.15
CA GLU A 39 7.94 -23.31 2.37
C GLU A 39 7.81 -22.38 1.18
N ASP A 40 8.74 -21.44 1.03
CA ASP A 40 8.97 -20.70 -0.21
C ASP A 40 9.78 -21.60 -1.16
N LEU A 41 9.18 -22.02 -2.27
CA LEU A 41 9.81 -22.97 -3.19
C LEU A 41 10.98 -22.37 -3.97
N LYS A 42 11.05 -21.05 -4.11
CA LYS A 42 12.18 -20.38 -4.77
C LYS A 42 13.40 -20.27 -3.87
N GLY A 43 13.18 -19.98 -2.59
CA GLY A 43 14.23 -19.89 -1.59
C GLY A 43 14.57 -21.23 -0.91
N ASN A 44 13.72 -22.24 -1.05
CA ASN A 44 13.77 -23.50 -0.30
C ASN A 44 13.83 -23.27 1.22
N GLU A 45 13.11 -22.28 1.70
CA GLU A 45 13.13 -21.84 3.09
C GLU A 45 11.75 -21.97 3.72
N VAL A 46 11.72 -22.38 4.99
CA VAL A 46 10.47 -22.59 5.73
C VAL A 46 10.18 -21.38 6.60
N GLY A 47 8.99 -20.84 6.44
CA GLY A 47 8.55 -19.63 7.10
C GLY A 47 7.11 -19.67 7.61
N THR A 48 6.58 -18.51 7.86
CA THR A 48 5.23 -18.28 8.37
C THR A 48 4.52 -17.23 7.52
N PHE A 49 3.29 -17.53 7.09
CA PHE A 49 2.38 -16.56 6.52
C PHE A 49 1.65 -15.77 7.58
N ILE A 50 1.51 -14.47 7.32
CA ILE A 50 0.59 -13.58 8.02
C ILE A 50 -0.36 -13.01 6.97
N PHE A 51 -1.62 -13.33 7.08
CA PHE A 51 -2.68 -12.76 6.26
C PHE A 51 -3.22 -11.53 6.98
N THR A 52 -3.07 -10.36 6.39
CA THR A 52 -3.67 -9.13 6.92
C THR A 52 -4.90 -8.73 6.12
N ASN A 53 -5.50 -7.60 6.43
CA ASN A 53 -6.59 -7.03 5.61
C ASN A 53 -6.09 -6.30 4.35
N LEU A 54 -4.77 -6.16 4.14
CA LEU A 54 -4.18 -5.40 3.03
C LEU A 54 -3.16 -6.19 2.23
N ARG A 55 -2.44 -7.11 2.87
CA ARG A 55 -1.31 -7.82 2.27
C ARG A 55 -1.12 -9.19 2.87
N LEU A 56 -0.42 -10.04 2.13
CA LEU A 56 0.16 -11.29 2.61
C LEU A 56 1.62 -11.05 2.93
N ILE A 57 2.03 -11.39 4.15
CA ILE A 57 3.44 -11.34 4.56
C ILE A 57 3.92 -12.78 4.75
N TRP A 58 5.04 -13.12 4.16
CA TRP A 58 5.81 -14.32 4.47
C TRP A 58 7.12 -13.92 5.11
N TYR A 59 7.55 -14.63 6.14
CA TYR A 59 8.86 -14.45 6.73
C TYR A 59 9.48 -15.77 7.11
N ASN A 60 10.81 -15.89 6.94
CA ASN A 60 11.59 -17.05 7.31
C ASN A 60 11.61 -17.21 8.83
N ASN A 61 11.38 -18.44 9.32
CA ASN A 61 11.33 -18.72 10.75
C ASN A 61 12.72 -18.64 11.42
N LYS A 62 13.81 -18.85 10.68
CA LYS A 62 15.17 -18.82 11.20
C LYS A 62 15.77 -17.41 11.10
N ASP A 63 15.56 -16.74 9.98
CA ASP A 63 16.01 -15.37 9.75
C ASP A 63 14.86 -14.49 9.20
N PRO A 64 14.10 -13.82 10.07
CA PRO A 64 12.99 -12.97 9.64
C PRO A 64 13.37 -11.75 8.79
N LYS A 65 14.66 -11.44 8.61
CA LYS A 65 15.10 -10.44 7.61
C LYS A 65 14.80 -10.90 6.19
N ILE A 66 14.77 -12.21 5.98
CA ILE A 66 14.31 -12.82 4.74
C ILE A 66 12.80 -12.88 4.81
N ASN A 67 12.14 -11.95 4.12
CA ASN A 67 10.70 -11.85 4.14
C ASN A 67 10.17 -11.27 2.83
N GLN A 68 8.86 -11.41 2.64
CA GLN A 68 8.14 -10.96 1.45
C GLN A 68 6.84 -10.31 1.91
N SER A 69 6.50 -9.18 1.35
CA SER A 69 5.24 -8.48 1.56
C SER A 69 4.52 -8.33 0.22
N ILE A 70 3.35 -8.93 0.09
CA ILE A 70 2.58 -9.01 -1.16
C ILE A 70 1.27 -8.27 -0.96
N GLY A 71 1.16 -7.08 -1.51
CA GLY A 71 -0.06 -6.28 -1.50
C GLY A 71 -1.17 -6.95 -2.31
N TYR A 72 -2.39 -6.95 -1.80
CA TYR A 72 -3.49 -7.66 -2.45
C TYR A 72 -3.91 -7.05 -3.78
N ASP A 73 -3.75 -5.74 -3.96
CA ASP A 73 -4.02 -5.07 -5.23
C ASP A 73 -3.05 -5.46 -6.36
N CYS A 74 -1.89 -6.03 -5.98
CA CYS A 74 -0.90 -6.52 -6.94
C CYS A 74 -1.20 -7.91 -7.48
N ILE A 75 -2.11 -8.66 -6.87
CA ILE A 75 -2.36 -10.06 -7.21
C ILE A 75 -3.27 -10.14 -8.43
N GLU A 76 -2.72 -10.56 -9.58
CA GLU A 76 -3.49 -10.77 -10.81
C GLU A 76 -4.19 -12.13 -10.83
N ASN A 77 -3.53 -13.19 -10.32
CA ASN A 77 -4.05 -14.53 -10.38
C ASN A 77 -3.55 -15.40 -9.23
N LEU A 78 -4.41 -16.33 -8.79
CA LEU A 78 -4.08 -17.40 -7.84
C LEU A 78 -4.34 -18.76 -8.46
N GLU A 79 -3.34 -19.62 -8.37
CA GLU A 79 -3.45 -21.00 -8.83
C GLU A 79 -3.12 -21.98 -7.70
N LYS A 80 -3.86 -23.08 -7.71
CA LYS A 80 -3.53 -24.24 -6.89
C LYS A 80 -2.99 -25.30 -7.83
N ARG A 81 -1.72 -25.63 -7.67
CA ARG A 81 -1.03 -26.67 -8.43
C ARG A 81 -0.77 -27.88 -7.54
N THR A 82 -0.81 -29.06 -8.09
CA THR A 82 -0.39 -30.29 -7.42
C THR A 82 0.99 -30.67 -7.92
N SER A 83 1.89 -30.93 -6.99
CA SER A 83 3.22 -31.47 -7.32
C SER A 83 3.37 -32.86 -6.71
N ASP A 84 3.75 -33.81 -7.55
CA ASP A 84 4.14 -35.14 -7.11
C ASP A 84 5.63 -35.15 -6.80
N SER A 85 5.97 -35.12 -5.52
CA SER A 85 7.36 -35.27 -5.09
C SER A 85 7.59 -36.72 -4.64
N MET A 86 8.67 -37.34 -5.13
CA MET A 86 9.06 -38.70 -4.69
C MET A 86 9.32 -38.78 -3.18
N MET A 87 9.68 -37.68 -2.52
CA MET A 87 10.00 -37.64 -1.08
C MET A 87 8.79 -37.28 -0.18
N THR A 88 7.87 -36.46 -0.65
CA THR A 88 6.77 -35.92 0.18
C THR A 88 5.39 -36.35 -0.28
N GLY A 89 5.29 -37.14 -1.36
CA GLY A 89 4.02 -37.49 -1.98
C GLY A 89 3.36 -36.30 -2.66
N GLN A 90 2.03 -36.39 -2.84
CA GLN A 90 1.24 -35.35 -3.49
C GLN A 90 1.09 -34.13 -2.55
N SER A 91 1.58 -32.99 -2.96
CA SER A 91 1.51 -31.74 -2.20
C SER A 91 0.85 -30.62 -3.02
N ASN A 92 0.07 -29.80 -2.33
CA ASN A 92 -0.56 -28.61 -2.95
C ASN A 92 0.41 -27.43 -2.91
N ILE A 93 0.60 -26.79 -4.06
CA ILE A 93 1.38 -25.58 -4.21
C ILE A 93 0.41 -24.43 -4.43
N LEU A 94 0.59 -23.34 -3.67
CA LEU A 94 -0.01 -22.04 -3.93
C LEU A 94 0.89 -21.26 -4.86
N SER A 95 0.45 -20.96 -6.07
CA SER A 95 1.11 -20.05 -7.01
C SER A 95 0.37 -18.72 -7.02
N ILE A 96 1.11 -17.63 -6.81
CA ILE A 96 0.61 -16.24 -6.77
C ILE A 96 1.30 -15.46 -7.87
N ASN A 97 0.51 -15.00 -8.85
CA ASN A 97 0.99 -14.13 -9.91
C ASN A 97 0.67 -12.69 -9.56
N CYS A 98 1.70 -11.87 -9.43
CA CYS A 98 1.59 -10.46 -9.07
C CYS A 98 2.11 -9.57 -10.19
N LYS A 99 1.56 -8.35 -10.26
CA LYS A 99 2.03 -7.28 -11.14
C LYS A 99 2.14 -5.98 -10.37
N VAL A 100 3.28 -5.34 -10.52
CA VAL A 100 3.53 -3.99 -10.00
C VAL A 100 4.13 -3.18 -11.14
N ASP A 101 3.44 -2.16 -11.60
CA ASP A 101 3.82 -1.35 -12.77
C ASP A 101 4.11 -2.23 -14.01
N LYS A 102 5.38 -2.31 -14.41
CA LYS A 102 5.85 -3.13 -15.55
C LYS A 102 6.42 -4.48 -15.13
N SER A 103 6.58 -4.73 -13.83
CA SER A 103 7.20 -5.93 -13.29
C SER A 103 6.15 -6.99 -12.96
N ARG A 104 6.45 -8.24 -13.27
CA ARG A 104 5.63 -9.40 -12.91
C ARG A 104 6.41 -10.34 -12.02
N TYR A 105 5.73 -10.87 -11.02
CA TYR A 105 6.30 -11.80 -10.05
C TYR A 105 5.43 -13.05 -10.00
N GLU A 106 6.06 -14.20 -10.03
CA GLU A 106 5.44 -15.50 -9.74
C GLU A 106 6.04 -16.02 -8.43
N LEU A 107 5.22 -16.24 -7.43
CA LEU A 107 5.61 -16.67 -6.09
C LEU A 107 4.94 -18.03 -5.81
N GLU A 108 5.70 -18.99 -5.34
CA GLU A 108 5.23 -20.35 -5.13
C GLU A 108 5.53 -20.83 -3.72
N TYR A 109 4.49 -21.33 -3.06
CA TYR A 109 4.56 -21.74 -1.67
C TYR A 109 3.91 -23.11 -1.46
N ARG A 110 4.48 -23.89 -0.55
CA ARG A 110 3.95 -25.18 -0.15
C ARG A 110 3.73 -25.23 1.36
N HIS A 111 2.59 -25.73 1.79
CA HIS A 111 2.33 -25.99 3.19
C HIS A 111 2.78 -27.42 3.55
N LEU A 112 3.70 -27.53 4.51
CA LEU A 112 4.38 -28.80 4.80
C LEU A 112 3.59 -29.75 5.72
N SER A 113 2.60 -29.28 6.47
CA SER A 113 2.13 -30.05 7.62
C SER A 113 0.61 -30.29 7.71
N ASP A 114 -0.23 -29.74 6.84
CA ASP A 114 -1.68 -29.89 7.02
C ASP A 114 -2.51 -29.72 5.76
N THR A 115 -3.29 -30.75 5.42
CA THR A 115 -4.26 -30.72 4.33
C THR A 115 -5.54 -29.94 4.69
N LYS A 116 -5.84 -29.75 5.98
CA LYS A 116 -7.06 -29.06 6.45
C LYS A 116 -6.96 -27.53 6.37
N ASN A 117 -5.75 -26.98 6.46
CA ASN A 117 -5.48 -25.54 6.40
C ASN A 117 -4.81 -25.19 5.07
N ASP A 118 -5.57 -25.08 4.00
CA ASP A 118 -5.07 -24.73 2.69
C ASP A 118 -4.80 -23.22 2.56
N PRO A 119 -3.55 -22.79 2.32
CA PRO A 119 -3.23 -21.38 2.15
C PRO A 119 -3.95 -20.75 0.95
N TYR A 120 -4.21 -21.51 -0.13
CA TYR A 120 -4.96 -21.05 -1.27
C TYR A 120 -6.38 -20.63 -0.90
N ILE A 121 -7.10 -21.47 -0.12
CA ILE A 121 -8.47 -21.16 0.31
C ILE A 121 -8.48 -19.92 1.21
N ASN A 122 -7.52 -19.80 2.13
CA ASN A 122 -7.45 -18.63 3.02
C ASN A 122 -7.21 -17.36 2.23
N LEU A 123 -6.24 -17.36 1.30
CA LEU A 123 -5.93 -16.19 0.49
C LEU A 123 -7.10 -15.81 -0.42
N LYS A 124 -7.73 -16.78 -1.08
CA LYS A 124 -8.90 -16.55 -1.93
C LYS A 124 -10.07 -15.91 -1.16
N ASN A 125 -10.32 -16.37 0.07
CA ASN A 125 -11.39 -15.82 0.90
C ASN A 125 -11.10 -14.36 1.31
N ILE A 126 -9.86 -14.06 1.68
CA ILE A 126 -9.53 -12.70 2.08
C ILE A 126 -9.47 -11.74 0.88
N LEU A 127 -9.01 -12.19 -0.28
CA LEU A 127 -9.06 -11.39 -1.51
C LEU A 127 -10.50 -11.05 -1.91
N LYS A 128 -11.44 -11.96 -1.70
CA LYS A 128 -12.87 -11.66 -1.91
C LYS A 128 -13.34 -10.54 -0.97
N LEU A 129 -13.01 -10.62 0.32
CA LEU A 129 -13.34 -9.56 1.28
C LEU A 129 -12.62 -8.24 0.95
N TYR A 130 -11.38 -8.33 0.50
CA TYR A 130 -10.60 -7.17 0.06
C TYR A 130 -11.28 -6.48 -1.12
N GLU A 131 -11.75 -7.22 -2.12
CA GLU A 131 -12.45 -6.68 -3.28
C GLU A 131 -13.81 -6.04 -2.88
N GLU A 132 -14.61 -6.72 -2.05
CA GLU A 132 -15.86 -6.16 -1.52
C GLU A 132 -15.66 -4.84 -0.76
N GLY A 133 -14.50 -4.68 -0.11
CA GLY A 133 -14.10 -3.46 0.60
C GLY A 133 -13.53 -2.33 -0.29
N ARG A 134 -13.45 -2.49 -1.61
CA ARG A 134 -12.83 -1.54 -2.54
C ARG A 134 -13.40 -0.12 -2.41
N ILE A 135 -14.71 0.02 -2.19
CA ILE A 135 -15.39 1.32 -2.04
C ILE A 135 -14.88 2.18 -0.87
N TYR A 136 -14.26 1.55 0.14
CA TYR A 136 -13.65 2.25 1.28
C TYR A 136 -12.24 2.77 0.99
N ARG A 137 -11.62 2.35 -0.12
CA ARG A 137 -10.23 2.62 -0.45
C ARG A 137 -10.04 3.40 -1.74
N GLU A 138 -10.95 3.28 -2.70
CA GLU A 138 -10.82 3.96 -3.99
C GLU A 138 -11.41 5.36 -3.99
N MET A 139 -10.66 6.31 -4.55
CA MET A 139 -11.20 7.60 -4.94
C MET A 139 -12.10 7.44 -6.16
N LYS A 140 -13.28 8.04 -6.13
CA LYS A 140 -14.19 8.07 -7.27
C LYS A 140 -14.59 9.51 -7.60
N GLN A 141 -14.71 9.79 -8.89
CA GLN A 141 -15.19 11.05 -9.42
C GLN A 141 -16.41 10.81 -10.29
N ASN A 142 -17.35 11.74 -10.29
CA ASN A 142 -18.50 11.74 -11.16
C ASN A 142 -19.34 10.45 -11.08
N THR A 143 -19.52 9.93 -9.87
CA THR A 143 -20.30 8.73 -9.61
C THR A 143 -21.72 9.04 -9.22
N LEU A 144 -22.69 8.22 -9.66
CA LEU A 144 -24.10 8.36 -9.29
C LEU A 144 -24.45 7.62 -7.98
N ASP A 145 -23.55 6.77 -7.49
CA ASP A 145 -23.82 5.85 -6.38
C ASP A 145 -23.71 6.46 -4.98
N ILE A 146 -23.50 7.78 -4.89
CA ILE A 146 -23.33 8.47 -3.60
C ILE A 146 -24.60 9.13 -3.05
N LEU A 147 -25.59 9.29 -3.90
CA LEU A 147 -26.90 9.84 -3.51
C LEU A 147 -27.98 8.78 -3.64
N ASP A 148 -29.03 8.90 -2.84
CA ASP A 148 -30.23 8.09 -3.00
C ASP A 148 -30.93 8.38 -4.34
N LYS A 149 -31.91 7.51 -4.71
CA LYS A 149 -32.61 7.64 -5.99
C LYS A 149 -33.34 8.97 -6.18
N ASP A 150 -33.65 9.62 -5.11
CA ASP A 150 -34.29 10.93 -5.11
C ASP A 150 -33.27 12.09 -5.08
N ASN A 151 -31.97 11.77 -5.11
CA ASN A 151 -30.83 12.70 -5.09
C ASN A 151 -30.83 13.68 -3.93
N LYS A 152 -31.42 13.30 -2.80
CA LYS A 152 -31.58 14.19 -1.65
C LYS A 152 -30.66 13.87 -0.50
N ASN A 153 -30.33 12.59 -0.32
CA ASN A 153 -29.55 12.15 0.83
C ASN A 153 -28.30 11.40 0.38
N LEU A 154 -27.22 11.61 1.12
CA LEU A 154 -26.00 10.84 0.97
C LEU A 154 -26.20 9.38 1.39
N ILE A 155 -25.76 8.46 0.54
CA ILE A 155 -25.65 7.04 0.87
C ILE A 155 -24.38 6.85 1.66
N LEU A 156 -24.53 6.60 2.97
CA LEU A 156 -23.41 6.29 3.84
C LEU A 156 -23.04 4.82 3.74
N LEU A 157 -21.73 4.53 3.80
CA LEU A 157 -21.19 3.18 3.87
C LEU A 157 -21.48 2.54 5.24
N LYS A 158 -21.35 1.23 5.34
CA LYS A 158 -21.46 0.56 6.64
C LYS A 158 -20.45 1.12 7.63
N ASN A 159 -20.91 1.50 8.82
CA ASN A 159 -20.13 2.17 9.87
C ASN A 159 -19.64 3.59 9.51
N GLU A 160 -20.08 4.16 8.40
CA GLU A 160 -19.82 5.55 8.07
C GLU A 160 -20.74 6.47 8.87
N LYS A 161 -20.18 7.54 9.40
CA LYS A 161 -20.90 8.57 10.17
C LYS A 161 -20.57 9.94 9.61
N MET A 162 -21.58 10.77 9.40
CA MET A 162 -21.40 12.17 9.07
C MET A 162 -20.80 12.89 10.28
N MET A 163 -19.75 13.67 10.02
CA MET A 163 -19.07 14.46 11.05
C MET A 163 -19.39 15.94 10.87
N GLU A 164 -19.14 16.48 9.69
CA GLU A 164 -19.33 17.89 9.40
C GLU A 164 -19.75 18.12 7.94
N THR A 165 -20.36 19.28 7.70
CA THR A 165 -20.83 19.70 6.38
C THR A 165 -20.49 21.17 6.15
N TYR A 166 -19.84 21.45 5.03
CA TYR A 166 -19.44 22.79 4.65
C TYR A 166 -20.05 23.15 3.29
N LYS A 167 -20.78 24.25 3.23
CA LYS A 167 -21.43 24.76 2.00
C LYS A 167 -20.54 25.78 1.30
N ASN A 168 -20.83 26.02 0.02
CA ASN A 168 -20.12 27.01 -0.81
C ASN A 168 -18.62 26.73 -0.98
N ILE A 169 -18.24 25.47 -1.01
CA ILE A 169 -16.88 25.03 -1.23
C ILE A 169 -16.68 24.69 -2.70
N SER A 170 -15.69 25.31 -3.30
CA SER A 170 -15.26 25.02 -4.66
C SER A 170 -14.08 24.06 -4.66
N ILE A 171 -13.96 23.25 -5.72
CA ILE A 171 -12.92 22.25 -5.87
C ILE A 171 -12.12 22.47 -7.16
N ASN A 172 -10.82 22.25 -7.10
CA ASN A 172 -9.96 22.12 -8.26
C ASN A 172 -9.07 20.88 -8.11
N ILE A 173 -8.98 20.05 -9.16
CA ILE A 173 -8.20 18.82 -9.20
C ILE A 173 -7.19 18.93 -10.34
N ASN A 174 -5.90 18.87 -10.01
CA ASN A 174 -4.80 19.01 -10.98
C ASN A 174 -3.71 17.97 -10.73
N ASN A 175 -2.90 17.69 -11.76
CA ASN A 175 -1.63 17.00 -11.57
C ASN A 175 -0.62 17.93 -10.88
N GLU A 176 0.33 17.36 -10.15
CA GLU A 176 1.43 18.11 -9.58
C GLU A 176 2.26 18.74 -10.72
N GLY A 177 2.34 20.07 -10.75
CA GLY A 177 3.07 20.82 -11.79
C GLY A 177 2.21 21.39 -12.92
N ASP A 178 0.95 21.00 -13.04
CA ASP A 178 0.05 21.60 -14.04
C ASP A 178 -0.36 23.02 -13.64
N ALA A 179 -0.49 23.91 -14.64
CA ALA A 179 -1.06 25.23 -14.42
C ALA A 179 -2.52 25.10 -13.97
N ILE A 180 -2.83 25.72 -12.83
CA ILE A 180 -4.18 25.65 -12.25
C ILE A 180 -5.13 26.45 -13.13
N ASN A 181 -5.90 25.74 -13.94
CA ASN A 181 -6.92 26.36 -14.79
C ASN A 181 -8.15 26.74 -13.96
N LYS A 182 -8.45 28.03 -13.93
CA LYS A 182 -9.68 28.56 -13.31
C LYS A 182 -10.92 28.00 -14.01
N LYS A 183 -11.48 26.90 -13.51
CA LYS A 183 -12.88 26.56 -13.84
C LYS A 183 -13.79 27.30 -12.88
N VAL A 184 -14.27 28.45 -13.32
CA VAL A 184 -15.25 29.24 -12.59
C VAL A 184 -16.57 28.47 -12.53
N GLY A 185 -17.15 28.32 -11.34
CA GLY A 185 -18.54 27.88 -11.17
C GLY A 185 -18.77 26.49 -10.58
N ASN A 186 -17.74 25.85 -10.04
CA ASN A 186 -17.87 24.54 -9.39
C ASN A 186 -18.03 24.70 -7.86
N THR A 187 -19.09 25.39 -7.45
CA THR A 187 -19.46 25.50 -6.02
C THR A 187 -20.29 24.29 -5.63
N GLY A 188 -20.03 23.75 -4.48
CA GLY A 188 -20.68 22.57 -3.96
C GLY A 188 -20.68 22.51 -2.43
N THR A 189 -21.15 21.39 -1.94
CA THR A 189 -21.18 21.07 -0.52
C THR A 189 -20.14 19.99 -0.23
N LEU A 190 -19.30 20.25 0.76
CA LEU A 190 -18.25 19.35 1.25
C LEU A 190 -18.73 18.67 2.52
N TYR A 191 -18.68 17.35 2.53
CA TYR A 191 -19.04 16.51 3.66
C TYR A 191 -17.81 15.79 4.19
N LEU A 192 -17.56 15.89 5.49
CA LEU A 192 -16.59 15.09 6.18
C LEU A 192 -17.29 13.94 6.91
N THR A 193 -16.85 12.73 6.65
CA THR A 193 -17.28 11.54 7.39
C THR A 193 -16.09 10.98 8.18
N ASN A 194 -16.29 9.91 8.91
CA ASN A 194 -15.20 9.20 9.57
C ASN A 194 -14.39 8.26 8.61
N ILE A 195 -14.76 8.19 7.32
CA ILE A 195 -14.14 7.29 6.33
C ILE A 195 -13.55 8.06 5.15
N ARG A 196 -14.24 9.08 4.67
CA ARG A 196 -13.91 9.78 3.42
C ARG A 196 -14.35 11.23 3.44
N ILE A 197 -13.76 12.00 2.54
CA ILE A 197 -14.24 13.31 2.14
C ILE A 197 -15.17 13.10 0.95
N ILE A 198 -16.35 13.75 0.96
CA ILE A 198 -17.27 13.74 -0.16
C ILE A 198 -17.56 15.19 -0.55
N TRP A 199 -17.45 15.51 -1.82
CA TRP A 199 -17.83 16.81 -2.35
C TRP A 199 -18.86 16.62 -3.48
N ILE A 200 -19.92 17.40 -3.46
CA ILE A 200 -21.02 17.35 -4.43
C ILE A 200 -21.29 18.76 -4.95
N ASN A 201 -21.34 18.91 -6.27
CA ASN A 201 -21.66 20.16 -6.91
C ASN A 201 -23.14 20.54 -6.69
N ASP A 202 -23.41 21.79 -6.30
CA ASP A 202 -24.76 22.24 -5.99
C ASP A 202 -25.70 22.32 -7.21
N LYS A 203 -25.14 22.32 -8.44
CA LYS A 203 -25.92 22.44 -9.69
C LYS A 203 -25.97 21.13 -10.50
N LYS A 204 -25.03 20.23 -10.27
CA LYS A 204 -24.87 18.98 -11.04
C LYS A 204 -24.51 17.85 -10.11
N ASP A 205 -25.46 17.07 -9.67
CA ASP A 205 -25.28 15.99 -8.70
C ASP A 205 -24.29 14.93 -9.19
N ASN A 206 -24.19 14.72 -10.50
CA ASN A 206 -23.23 13.80 -11.11
C ASN A 206 -21.79 14.36 -11.16
N TYR A 207 -21.58 15.61 -10.81
CA TYR A 207 -20.24 16.18 -10.67
C TYR A 207 -19.86 16.19 -9.19
N ASN A 208 -19.17 15.16 -8.78
CA ASN A 208 -18.84 14.89 -7.38
C ASN A 208 -17.51 14.19 -7.23
N LEU A 209 -17.03 14.15 -6.00
CA LEU A 209 -15.79 13.47 -5.61
C LEU A 209 -16.03 12.70 -4.31
N THR A 210 -15.55 11.46 -4.25
CA THR A 210 -15.38 10.72 -3.01
C THR A 210 -13.90 10.40 -2.82
N LEU A 211 -13.35 10.82 -1.69
CA LEU A 211 -11.93 10.68 -1.38
C LEU A 211 -11.77 9.99 -0.03
N PRO A 212 -11.51 8.67 0.01
CA PRO A 212 -11.15 7.98 1.24
C PRO A 212 -9.86 8.55 1.86
N TYR A 213 -9.84 8.67 3.19
CA TYR A 213 -8.66 9.22 3.89
C TYR A 213 -7.37 8.46 3.62
N ILE A 214 -7.45 7.16 3.42
CA ILE A 214 -6.33 6.29 3.06
C ILE A 214 -5.58 6.75 1.79
N GLN A 215 -6.22 7.49 0.89
CA GLN A 215 -5.62 8.00 -0.34
C GLN A 215 -4.96 9.37 -0.17
N ILE A 216 -4.94 9.89 1.05
CA ILE A 216 -4.38 11.21 1.35
C ILE A 216 -2.94 11.05 1.86
N SER A 217 -1.98 11.64 1.18
CA SER A 217 -0.58 11.67 1.62
C SER A 217 -0.26 12.89 2.47
N SER A 218 -0.90 14.04 2.22
CA SER A 218 -0.74 15.23 3.05
C SER A 218 -1.93 16.20 2.91
N VAL A 219 -2.18 16.97 3.97
CA VAL A 219 -3.19 18.04 4.03
C VAL A 219 -2.53 19.30 4.55
N ARG A 220 -2.72 20.44 3.87
CA ARG A 220 -2.14 21.72 4.24
C ARG A 220 -3.13 22.85 3.96
N GLY A 221 -3.19 23.84 4.88
CA GLY A 221 -3.72 25.16 4.55
C GLY A 221 -2.65 25.95 3.76
N GLU A 222 -3.06 26.65 2.72
CA GLU A 222 -2.19 27.55 1.95
C GLU A 222 -2.95 28.80 1.52
N ASN A 223 -2.24 29.91 1.36
CA ASN A 223 -2.79 31.10 0.73
C ASN A 223 -2.44 31.06 -0.77
N HIS A 224 -3.41 30.60 -1.56
CA HIS A 224 -3.22 30.41 -2.99
C HIS A 224 -3.41 31.75 -3.74
N PRO A 225 -2.51 32.14 -4.66
CA PRO A 225 -2.58 33.44 -5.35
C PRO A 225 -3.92 33.73 -6.05
N SER A 226 -4.59 32.70 -6.55
CA SER A 226 -5.82 32.85 -7.32
C SER A 226 -7.10 32.57 -6.52
N TYR A 227 -7.01 31.88 -5.38
CA TYR A 227 -8.17 31.37 -4.64
C TYR A 227 -8.20 31.83 -3.18
N GLY A 228 -7.16 32.55 -2.72
CA GLY A 228 -7.05 32.94 -1.32
C GLY A 228 -6.76 31.75 -0.41
N ILE A 229 -7.23 31.81 0.82
CA ILE A 229 -7.04 30.74 1.80
C ILE A 229 -7.74 29.47 1.30
N SER A 230 -6.98 28.42 1.19
CA SER A 230 -7.42 27.15 0.60
C SER A 230 -6.80 25.95 1.32
N ILE A 231 -7.45 24.80 1.21
CA ILE A 231 -6.95 23.51 1.70
C ILE A 231 -6.40 22.74 0.51
N LYS A 232 -5.12 22.42 0.57
CA LYS A 232 -4.43 21.57 -0.40
C LYS A 232 -4.29 20.15 0.13
N ILE A 233 -4.84 19.20 -0.59
CA ILE A 233 -4.71 17.77 -0.33
C ILE A 233 -3.86 17.16 -1.43
N LYS A 234 -2.77 16.52 -1.04
CA LYS A 234 -1.94 15.71 -1.94
C LYS A 234 -2.33 14.25 -1.77
N LEU A 235 -2.54 13.56 -2.89
CA LEU A 235 -2.91 12.16 -2.91
C LEU A 235 -1.67 11.26 -2.89
N THR A 236 -1.89 9.96 -2.66
CA THR A 236 -0.87 8.92 -2.72
C THR A 236 -0.36 8.71 -4.16
N ARG A 237 0.76 8.01 -4.33
CA ARG A 237 1.34 7.67 -5.64
C ARG A 237 0.38 6.91 -6.56
N LEU A 238 -0.56 6.15 -6.00
CA LEU A 238 -1.58 5.44 -6.76
C LEU A 238 -2.40 6.38 -7.68
N TYR A 239 -2.58 7.64 -7.27
CA TYR A 239 -3.26 8.67 -8.04
C TYR A 239 -2.28 9.71 -8.61
N ASN A 240 -1.07 9.29 -9.04
CA ASN A 240 -0.06 10.13 -9.68
C ASN A 240 0.23 11.44 -8.95
N ASN A 241 0.14 11.42 -7.61
CA ASN A 241 0.31 12.61 -6.76
C ASN A 241 -0.64 13.76 -7.14
N PHE A 242 -1.88 13.47 -7.56
CA PHE A 242 -2.88 14.52 -7.78
C PHE A 242 -2.99 15.44 -6.59
N ILE A 243 -3.25 16.71 -6.89
CA ILE A 243 -3.49 17.75 -5.91
C ILE A 243 -4.95 18.17 -6.01
N ILE A 244 -5.64 18.15 -4.88
CA ILE A 244 -6.99 18.66 -4.75
C ILE A 244 -6.93 19.93 -3.90
N LEU A 245 -7.48 21.03 -4.46
CA LEU A 245 -7.66 22.29 -3.76
C LEU A 245 -9.12 22.49 -3.45
N PHE A 246 -9.43 22.71 -2.16
CA PHE A 246 -10.72 23.19 -1.70
C PHE A 246 -10.59 24.66 -1.30
N TYR A 247 -11.46 25.51 -1.80
CA TYR A 247 -11.47 26.93 -1.52
C TYR A 247 -12.91 27.48 -1.46
N SER A 248 -13.09 28.57 -0.76
CA SER A 248 -14.39 29.23 -0.65
C SER A 248 -14.53 30.36 -1.65
N SER A 249 -15.62 30.39 -2.39
CA SER A 249 -15.95 31.49 -3.30
C SER A 249 -16.26 32.80 -2.56
N ASN A 250 -16.62 32.71 -1.29
CA ASN A 250 -17.09 33.84 -0.47
C ASN A 250 -16.12 34.25 0.64
N ASN A 251 -14.84 33.81 0.55
CA ASN A 251 -13.80 34.05 1.57
C ASN A 251 -14.22 33.62 2.99
N THR A 252 -15.04 32.58 3.12
CA THR A 252 -15.46 32.04 4.42
C THR A 252 -14.43 31.10 5.04
N MET A 253 -13.38 30.75 4.31
CA MET A 253 -12.26 30.00 4.85
C MET A 253 -11.25 30.97 5.45
N ASP A 254 -10.85 30.72 6.68
CA ASP A 254 -9.75 31.37 7.38
C ASP A 254 -8.67 30.35 7.78
N GLU A 255 -7.60 30.82 8.38
CA GLU A 255 -6.50 29.97 8.81
C GLU A 255 -6.94 28.97 9.91
N GLN A 256 -7.84 29.41 10.79
CA GLN A 256 -8.36 28.58 11.86
C GLN A 256 -9.20 27.43 11.29
N PHE A 257 -10.05 27.72 10.31
CA PHE A 257 -10.80 26.70 9.59
C PHE A 257 -9.88 25.64 8.95
N CYS A 258 -8.83 26.08 8.26
CA CYS A 258 -7.87 25.16 7.63
C CYS A 258 -7.16 24.28 8.66
N GLU A 259 -6.82 24.84 9.82
CA GLU A 259 -6.16 24.09 10.89
C GLU A 259 -7.11 23.06 11.53
N ASP A 260 -8.35 23.41 11.79
CA ASP A 260 -9.34 22.51 12.37
C ASP A 260 -9.71 21.39 11.38
N PHE A 261 -9.87 21.70 10.10
CA PHE A 261 -10.08 20.74 9.04
C PHE A 261 -8.90 19.75 8.94
N ARG A 262 -7.67 20.25 8.97
CA ARG A 262 -6.46 19.43 8.96
C ARG A 262 -6.42 18.47 10.15
N LYS A 263 -6.67 18.96 11.37
CA LYS A 263 -6.68 18.14 12.60
C LYS A 263 -7.72 17.02 12.54
N GLN A 264 -8.90 17.31 11.98
CA GLN A 264 -9.93 16.30 11.82
C GLN A 264 -9.51 15.18 10.87
N ILE A 265 -8.94 15.52 9.71
CA ILE A 265 -8.46 14.53 8.76
C ILE A 265 -7.33 13.70 9.38
N GLU A 266 -6.36 14.32 10.04
CA GLU A 266 -5.27 13.63 10.71
C GLU A 266 -5.74 12.62 11.76
N LYS A 267 -6.82 12.92 12.46
CA LYS A 267 -7.45 11.98 13.40
C LYS A 267 -7.91 10.71 12.73
N PHE A 268 -8.50 10.80 11.54
CA PHE A 268 -8.98 9.63 10.80
C PHE A 268 -7.84 8.92 10.06
N LEU A 269 -6.79 9.63 9.65
CA LEU A 269 -5.59 9.03 9.08
C LEU A 269 -4.82 8.13 10.06
N LYS A 270 -4.92 8.40 11.37
CA LYS A 270 -4.29 7.55 12.40
C LYS A 270 -4.96 6.18 12.55
N ASN A 271 -6.26 6.08 12.28
CA ASN A 271 -7.02 4.84 12.37
C ASN A 271 -8.03 4.75 11.22
N PRO A 272 -7.58 4.56 9.97
CA PRO A 272 -8.44 4.53 8.81
C PRO A 272 -9.30 3.27 8.78
N ILE A 273 -10.52 3.40 8.31
CA ILE A 273 -11.44 2.29 8.08
C ILE A 273 -11.27 1.82 6.65
N VAL A 274 -10.79 0.58 6.48
CA VAL A 274 -10.47 0.01 5.15
C VAL A 274 -11.57 -0.86 4.57
N GLY A 275 -12.69 -0.98 5.26
CA GLY A 275 -13.87 -1.71 4.78
C GLY A 275 -13.79 -3.22 4.89
N ILE A 276 -12.69 -3.78 5.37
CA ILE A 276 -12.54 -5.21 5.60
C ILE A 276 -12.73 -5.44 7.09
N SER A 277 -13.94 -5.84 7.44
CA SER A 277 -14.28 -6.29 8.79
C SER A 277 -13.82 -7.73 8.93
N LEU A 278 -12.60 -7.94 9.39
CA LEU A 278 -12.15 -9.26 9.77
C LEU A 278 -12.97 -9.72 10.98
N LEU A 279 -13.49 -10.93 10.93
CA LEU A 279 -14.31 -11.52 12.00
C LEU A 279 -13.65 -11.23 13.35
N LYS A 280 -14.35 -10.53 14.24
CA LYS A 280 -13.91 -10.19 15.58
C LYS A 280 -13.54 -11.46 16.37
N LYS A 281 -12.30 -11.87 16.28
CA LYS A 281 -11.69 -12.64 17.36
C LYS A 281 -11.33 -11.60 18.40
N GLY A 282 -11.76 -11.83 19.64
CA GLY A 282 -11.74 -10.88 20.74
C GLY A 282 -10.54 -9.93 20.75
N ASP A 283 -10.75 -8.68 21.04
CA ASP A 283 -9.83 -7.53 20.90
C ASP A 283 -8.39 -7.79 21.41
N GLY A 284 -8.21 -8.67 22.40
CA GLY A 284 -6.89 -9.02 22.93
C GLY A 284 -6.03 -9.94 22.05
N VAL A 285 -6.56 -10.55 20.98
CA VAL A 285 -5.75 -11.41 20.06
C VAL A 285 -5.04 -10.57 19.01
N GLN A 286 -5.68 -9.53 18.52
CA GLN A 286 -5.10 -8.61 17.54
C GLN A 286 -3.93 -7.83 18.15
N ASP A 287 -4.10 -7.33 19.37
CA ASP A 287 -3.04 -6.59 20.06
C ASP A 287 -1.82 -7.48 20.36
N LYS A 288 -2.05 -8.72 20.78
CA LYS A 288 -0.95 -9.69 20.97
C LYS A 288 -0.21 -10.01 19.67
N LEU A 289 -0.90 -10.10 18.54
CA LEU A 289 -0.26 -10.34 17.25
C LEU A 289 0.52 -9.13 16.76
N LYS A 290 -0.02 -7.93 16.88
CA LYS A 290 0.69 -6.68 16.60
C LYS A 290 1.95 -6.54 17.45
N GLU A 291 1.82 -6.82 18.75
CA GLU A 291 2.96 -6.81 19.68
C GLU A 291 4.01 -7.88 19.32
N LYS A 292 3.57 -9.08 18.94
CA LYS A 292 4.49 -10.14 18.48
C LYS A 292 5.27 -9.73 17.23
N ILE A 293 4.62 -9.15 16.24
CA ILE A 293 5.27 -8.68 15.01
C ILE A 293 6.23 -7.53 15.31
N LYS A 294 5.82 -6.60 16.17
CA LYS A 294 6.71 -5.54 16.63
C LYS A 294 7.94 -6.10 17.34
N LYS A 295 7.78 -7.08 18.24
CA LYS A 295 8.90 -7.77 18.89
C LYS A 295 9.81 -8.48 17.90
N ILE A 296 9.26 -9.18 16.90
CA ILE A 296 10.06 -9.78 15.81
C ILE A 296 10.85 -8.69 15.09
N ALA A 297 10.22 -7.59 14.70
CA ALA A 297 10.89 -6.47 14.06
C ALA A 297 11.97 -5.86 14.95
N ASP A 298 11.72 -5.68 16.25
CA ASP A 298 12.70 -5.13 17.20
C ASP A 298 13.90 -6.05 17.41
N VAL A 299 13.70 -7.37 17.43
CA VAL A 299 14.78 -8.35 17.55
C VAL A 299 15.60 -8.45 16.28
N VAL A 300 14.94 -8.44 15.11
CA VAL A 300 15.56 -8.66 13.80
C VAL A 300 16.34 -7.44 13.32
N TYR A 301 15.75 -6.26 13.48
CA TYR A 301 16.32 -5.02 12.94
C TYR A 301 17.05 -4.17 13.98
N GLY A 302 17.01 -4.55 15.27
CA GLY A 302 17.64 -3.80 16.36
C GLY A 302 17.05 -2.41 16.54
N GLN A 303 17.77 -1.55 17.28
CA GLN A 303 17.48 -0.11 17.36
C GLN A 303 18.24 0.62 16.22
N GLU A 304 17.96 0.31 14.97
CA GLU A 304 18.46 1.14 13.86
C GLU A 304 17.75 2.49 13.91
N GLU A 305 18.51 3.55 14.20
CA GLU A 305 18.06 4.91 13.98
C GLU A 305 17.66 5.04 12.50
N ILE A 306 16.45 5.59 12.28
CA ILE A 306 15.91 5.85 10.95
C ILE A 306 16.83 6.87 10.27
N SER A 307 17.84 6.43 9.55
CA SER A 307 18.58 7.28 8.64
C SER A 307 17.86 7.34 7.31
N ASP A 308 17.36 8.52 6.97
CA ASP A 308 16.82 8.88 5.66
C ASP A 308 17.83 8.58 4.54
N LYS A 309 17.83 7.37 4.00
CA LYS A 309 18.55 7.04 2.78
C LYS A 309 17.59 6.56 1.70
N ASN A 310 17.69 7.24 0.58
CA ASN A 310 17.00 7.13 -0.70
C ASN A 310 16.34 5.78 -1.01
N GLU A 311 15.01 5.78 -1.09
CA GLU A 311 14.16 4.62 -1.36
C GLU A 311 14.41 3.99 -2.75
N ASP A 312 14.90 4.78 -3.72
CA ASP A 312 15.14 4.32 -5.10
C ASP A 312 16.37 3.42 -5.25
N GLU A 313 17.40 3.56 -4.40
CA GLU A 313 18.58 2.68 -4.43
C GLU A 313 18.31 1.28 -3.88
N LYS A 314 17.40 1.15 -2.89
CA LYS A 314 17.09 -0.15 -2.25
C LYS A 314 16.27 -1.08 -3.16
N ALA A 315 15.33 -0.55 -3.93
CA ALA A 315 14.47 -1.34 -4.80
C ALA A 315 15.25 -2.05 -5.92
N GLY A 316 16.22 -1.35 -6.54
CA GLY A 316 17.09 -1.91 -7.56
C GLY A 316 18.01 -3.02 -7.02
N MET A 317 18.54 -2.85 -5.80
CA MET A 317 19.46 -3.78 -5.18
C MET A 317 18.80 -5.11 -4.79
N VAL A 318 17.57 -5.06 -4.28
CA VAL A 318 16.79 -6.25 -3.88
C VAL A 318 16.43 -7.12 -5.09
N TYR A 319 16.07 -6.51 -6.22
CA TYR A 319 15.76 -7.23 -7.46
C TYR A 319 16.96 -8.04 -7.97
N LEU A 320 18.15 -7.43 -8.00
CA LEU A 320 19.38 -8.07 -8.48
C LEU A 320 19.88 -9.20 -7.56
N ILE A 321 19.71 -9.05 -6.24
CA ILE A 321 20.09 -10.11 -5.27
C ILE A 321 19.19 -11.34 -5.45
N ASN A 322 17.91 -11.17 -5.75
CA ASN A 322 17.00 -12.29 -5.98
C ASN A 322 17.23 -13.00 -7.32
N GLU A 323 17.60 -12.29 -8.39
CA GLU A 323 18.02 -12.94 -9.63
C GLU A 323 19.34 -13.72 -9.48
N GLY A 324 20.28 -13.22 -8.69
CA GLY A 324 21.53 -13.90 -8.38
C GLY A 324 21.36 -15.21 -7.58
N ARG A 325 20.37 -15.27 -6.68
CA ARG A 325 20.06 -16.46 -5.88
C ARG A 325 19.43 -17.61 -6.69
N ASN A 326 18.75 -17.31 -7.79
CA ASN A 326 18.07 -18.31 -8.64
C ASN A 326 19.00 -19.12 -9.55
N LYS A 327 20.29 -18.78 -9.63
CA LYS A 327 21.29 -19.58 -10.34
C LYS A 327 22.13 -20.36 -9.33
N GLN A 328 21.73 -21.60 -9.08
CA GLN A 328 22.60 -22.58 -8.40
C GLN A 328 23.93 -22.73 -9.16
N ASN A 329 25.02 -22.63 -8.42
CA ASN A 329 26.41 -22.88 -8.79
C ASN A 329 27.16 -21.70 -9.42
N SER A 330 27.45 -20.72 -8.62
CA SER A 330 28.75 -20.08 -8.41
C SER A 330 28.52 -18.86 -7.51
N ILE A 331 29.24 -18.82 -6.42
CA ILE A 331 29.39 -17.66 -5.54
C ILE A 331 30.12 -16.61 -6.37
N ASN A 332 29.41 -15.87 -7.18
CA ASN A 332 29.96 -14.72 -7.86
C ASN A 332 29.57 -13.50 -7.02
N ASP A 333 30.57 -12.92 -6.38
CA ASP A 333 30.40 -11.68 -5.61
C ASP A 333 29.79 -10.59 -6.51
N ILE A 334 28.67 -10.02 -6.07
CA ILE A 334 28.05 -8.87 -6.73
C ILE A 334 28.60 -7.62 -6.05
N GLU A 335 29.21 -6.74 -6.82
CA GLU A 335 29.75 -5.47 -6.35
C GLU A 335 28.89 -4.30 -6.88
N PHE A 336 28.50 -3.39 -5.99
CA PHE A 336 27.73 -2.21 -6.37
C PHE A 336 28.67 -1.07 -6.78
N SER A 337 28.59 -0.64 -8.03
CA SER A 337 29.31 0.54 -8.49
C SER A 337 28.53 1.80 -8.16
N LYS A 338 29.03 2.59 -7.20
CA LYS A 338 28.44 3.88 -6.81
C LYS A 338 28.47 4.92 -7.95
N GLU A 339 29.42 4.79 -8.88
CA GLU A 339 29.59 5.70 -10.01
C GLU A 339 28.56 5.47 -11.11
N LEU A 340 28.12 4.24 -11.28
CA LEU A 340 27.17 3.85 -12.32
C LEU A 340 25.74 3.64 -11.78
N GLY A 341 25.55 3.61 -10.44
CA GLY A 341 24.26 3.36 -9.82
C GLY A 341 23.69 1.95 -10.08
N ILE A 342 24.54 0.99 -10.49
CA ILE A 342 24.14 -0.37 -10.82
C ILE A 342 24.99 -1.40 -10.06
N ALA A 343 24.36 -2.55 -9.76
CA ALA A 343 25.07 -3.69 -9.22
C ALA A 343 25.61 -4.55 -10.38
N CYS A 344 26.90 -4.85 -10.35
CA CYS A 344 27.59 -5.65 -11.36
C CYS A 344 28.14 -6.91 -10.73
N GLN A 345 28.17 -7.99 -11.49
CA GLN A 345 28.88 -9.20 -11.10
C GLN A 345 30.37 -8.90 -11.10
N LYS A 346 31.07 -9.22 -9.99
CA LYS A 346 32.52 -9.09 -9.93
C LYS A 346 33.17 -9.96 -11.00
N LEU A 347 34.02 -9.34 -11.79
CA LEU A 347 34.77 -10.08 -12.80
C LEU A 347 35.77 -11.02 -12.12
N PRO A 348 36.03 -12.22 -12.67
CA PRO A 348 37.08 -13.07 -12.20
C PRO A 348 38.41 -12.33 -12.20
N ASP A 349 39.29 -12.64 -11.23
CA ASP A 349 40.52 -11.90 -10.94
C ASP A 349 41.51 -11.71 -12.12
N ASN A 350 41.25 -12.32 -13.27
CA ASN A 350 42.10 -12.20 -14.48
C ASN A 350 41.35 -11.67 -15.68
N VAL A 351 40.14 -11.13 -15.54
CA VAL A 351 39.31 -10.59 -16.66
C VAL A 351 39.05 -9.12 -16.46
N THR A 352 39.41 -8.31 -17.43
CA THR A 352 39.13 -6.88 -17.42
C THR A 352 37.86 -6.52 -18.26
N ILE A 353 37.24 -5.40 -17.96
CA ILE A 353 36.10 -4.89 -18.79
C ILE A 353 36.50 -4.79 -20.26
N ASN A 354 37.75 -4.44 -20.58
CA ASN A 354 38.24 -4.40 -21.95
C ASN A 354 38.31 -5.76 -22.64
N ASP A 355 38.48 -6.83 -21.87
CA ASP A 355 38.47 -8.20 -22.43
C ASP A 355 37.05 -8.64 -22.77
N LEU A 356 36.03 -8.19 -22.03
CA LEU A 356 34.63 -8.42 -22.36
C LEU A 356 34.23 -7.69 -23.66
N TRP A 357 34.71 -6.47 -23.88
CA TRP A 357 34.43 -5.74 -25.14
C TRP A 357 35.07 -6.36 -26.39
N LYS A 358 36.11 -7.15 -26.23
CA LYS A 358 36.71 -7.92 -27.35
C LYS A 358 35.88 -9.13 -27.78
N ILE A 359 35.02 -9.66 -26.90
CA ILE A 359 34.14 -10.80 -27.19
C ILE A 359 32.87 -10.39 -27.93
N VAL A 360 32.47 -9.12 -27.84
CA VAL A 360 31.24 -8.59 -28.43
C VAL A 360 31.47 -8.04 -29.85
N LYS A 361 32.69 -8.03 -30.34
CA LYS A 361 33.05 -7.77 -31.74
C LYS A 361 33.25 -9.09 -32.49
#